data_9e50cd790c76cc9e4046d6d0ba9e3cf3
#
_entry.id   9e50cd790c76cc9e4046d6d0ba9e3cf3
#
_cell.length_a   1.000
_cell.length_b   1.000
_cell.length_c   1.000
_cell.angle_alpha   90.00
_cell.angle_beta   90.00
_cell.angle_gamma   90.00
#
_symmetry.space_group_name_H-M   'P 1'
#
loop_
_entity.id
_entity.type
_entity.pdbx_description
1 polymer ?
#
loop_
_entity_poly.entity_id
_entity_poly.type
_entity_poly.pdbx_seq_one_letter_code
_entity_poly.pdbx_strand_id
1 'polypeptide(L)'
;LANLAKFRRNRFASVLVLFFALGLVSIGFSGVNKLVTPAAAKIGSEETLVDKGSALFAEGCSSCHGLNGQGTSDGPTLAGVGAASVHFQVSTGRMPMAAPGAQVMRKKPSYNEEETLALAAYVATFGPGPAIPSE
;
A
#
# COMPACT_ATOMS: atom_id res chain seq x y z
N LEU A 1 -28.50 -4.38 49.58
CA LEU A 1 -27.19 -3.74 49.43
C LEU A 1 -26.06 -4.43 50.22
N ALA A 2 -26.36 -5.08 51.34
CA ALA A 2 -25.38 -5.79 52.20
C ALA A 2 -24.72 -7.01 51.54
N ASN A 3 -25.39 -7.69 50.60
CA ASN A 3 -24.87 -8.88 49.93
C ASN A 3 -23.82 -8.57 48.84
N LEU A 4 -23.84 -7.41 48.24
CA LEU A 4 -22.82 -6.96 47.26
C LEU A 4 -21.47 -6.65 47.90
N ALA A 5 -21.47 -6.17 49.16
CA ALA A 5 -20.23 -5.87 49.89
C ALA A 5 -19.46 -7.13 50.27
N LYS A 6 -20.17 -8.24 50.56
CA LYS A 6 -19.57 -9.52 50.92
C LYS A 6 -18.94 -10.22 49.71
N PHE A 7 -19.50 -10.05 48.54
CA PHE A 7 -18.99 -10.59 47.26
C PHE A 7 -17.65 -9.91 46.84
N ARG A 8 -17.53 -8.60 47.07
CA ARG A 8 -16.33 -7.80 46.78
C ARG A 8 -15.09 -8.16 47.60
N ARG A 9 -15.25 -8.82 48.76
CA ARG A 9 -14.17 -9.21 49.69
C ARG A 9 -13.61 -10.61 49.39
N ASN A 10 -14.20 -11.36 48.46
CA ASN A 10 -13.72 -12.69 48.09
C ASN A 10 -12.80 -12.55 46.85
N ARG A 11 -11.50 -12.85 47.01
CA ARG A 11 -10.49 -12.77 45.94
C ARG A 11 -10.87 -13.61 44.71
N PHE A 12 -11.52 -14.77 44.93
CA PHE A 12 -12.00 -15.62 43.85
C PHE A 12 -13.20 -15.03 43.10
N ALA A 13 -14.08 -14.29 43.76
CA ALA A 13 -15.20 -13.62 43.12
C ALA A 13 -14.73 -12.48 42.19
N SER A 14 -13.72 -11.73 42.58
CA SER A 14 -13.13 -10.68 41.73
C SER A 14 -12.47 -11.25 40.48
N VAL A 15 -11.79 -12.39 40.60
CA VAL A 15 -11.17 -13.09 39.46
C VAL A 15 -12.25 -13.63 38.51
N LEU A 16 -13.31 -14.23 39.02
CA LEU A 16 -14.43 -14.72 38.19
C LEU A 16 -15.14 -13.59 37.44
N VAL A 17 -15.36 -12.44 38.09
CA VAL A 17 -15.96 -11.26 37.43
C VAL A 17 -15.05 -10.74 36.31
N LEU A 18 -13.73 -10.71 36.51
CA LEU A 18 -12.78 -10.32 35.48
C LEU A 18 -12.79 -11.26 34.26
N PHE A 19 -12.79 -12.58 34.50
CA PHE A 19 -12.88 -13.56 33.41
C PHE A 19 -14.20 -13.46 32.66
N PHE A 20 -15.31 -13.22 33.36
CA PHE A 20 -16.60 -13.05 32.75
C PHE A 20 -16.69 -11.77 31.91
N ALA A 21 -16.13 -10.66 32.40
CA ALA A 21 -16.05 -9.41 31.69
C ALA A 21 -15.16 -9.53 30.43
N LEU A 22 -13.99 -10.17 30.53
CA LEU A 22 -13.11 -10.43 29.39
C LEU A 22 -13.78 -11.35 28.36
N GLY A 23 -14.51 -12.36 28.80
CA GLY A 23 -15.28 -13.25 27.92
C GLY A 23 -16.37 -12.52 27.14
N LEU A 24 -17.10 -11.60 27.78
CA LEU A 24 -18.13 -10.79 27.11
C LEU A 24 -17.51 -9.82 26.08
N VAL A 25 -16.38 -9.21 26.41
CA VAL A 25 -15.64 -8.35 25.46
C VAL A 25 -15.15 -9.15 24.25
N SER A 26 -14.65 -10.38 24.47
CA SER A 26 -14.18 -11.25 23.38
C SER A 26 -15.31 -11.68 22.45
N ILE A 27 -16.50 -12.01 23.00
CA ILE A 27 -17.67 -12.36 22.21
C ILE A 27 -18.20 -11.16 21.44
N GLY A 28 -18.24 -9.97 22.06
CA GLY A 28 -18.64 -8.72 21.43
C GLY A 28 -17.70 -8.36 20.28
N PHE A 29 -16.39 -8.48 20.47
CA PHE A 29 -15.40 -8.18 19.45
C PHE A 29 -15.46 -9.16 18.26
N SER A 30 -15.70 -10.45 18.52
CA SER A 30 -15.89 -11.45 17.46
C SER A 30 -17.17 -11.23 16.65
N GLY A 31 -18.23 -10.72 17.27
CA GLY A 31 -19.49 -10.37 16.60
C GLY A 31 -19.34 -9.14 15.69
N VAL A 32 -18.63 -8.12 16.15
CA VAL A 32 -18.37 -6.90 15.36
C VAL A 32 -17.48 -7.22 14.15
N ASN A 33 -16.45 -8.05 14.30
CA ASN A 33 -15.62 -8.47 13.19
C ASN A 33 -16.39 -9.21 12.09
N LYS A 34 -17.38 -10.03 12.44
CA LYS A 34 -18.23 -10.71 11.44
C LYS A 34 -19.18 -9.77 10.69
N LEU A 35 -19.52 -8.63 11.27
CA LEU A 35 -20.36 -7.61 10.62
C LEU A 35 -19.57 -6.62 9.76
N VAL A 36 -18.28 -6.40 10.09
CA VAL A 36 -17.42 -5.41 9.39
C VAL A 36 -16.57 -6.10 8.30
N THR A 37 -16.16 -7.36 8.50
CA THR A 37 -15.25 -8.07 7.58
C THR A 37 -15.81 -8.30 6.16
N PRO A 38 -17.12 -8.52 5.90
CA PRO A 38 -17.58 -8.76 4.54
C PRO A 38 -17.51 -7.55 3.63
N ALA A 39 -17.62 -6.33 4.17
CA ALA A 39 -17.53 -5.10 3.37
C ALA A 39 -16.07 -4.71 3.08
N ALA A 40 -15.17 -4.85 4.06
CA ALA A 40 -13.75 -4.59 3.88
C ALA A 40 -13.06 -5.64 3.00
N ALA A 41 -13.46 -6.92 3.10
CA ALA A 41 -12.90 -7.98 2.26
C ALA A 41 -13.32 -7.90 0.78
N LYS A 42 -14.46 -7.27 0.46
CA LYS A 42 -14.87 -7.00 -0.93
C LYS A 42 -14.19 -5.77 -1.54
N ILE A 43 -13.67 -4.85 -0.72
CA ILE A 43 -12.91 -3.70 -1.20
C ILE A 43 -11.45 -4.09 -1.51
N GLY A 44 -10.95 -5.20 -0.96
CA GLY A 44 -9.56 -5.67 -1.11
C GLY A 44 -9.32 -6.71 -2.21
N SER A 45 -10.31 -7.04 -3.07
CA SER A 45 -10.18 -8.17 -3.99
C SER A 45 -9.91 -7.79 -5.45
N GLU A 46 -9.77 -6.51 -5.77
CA GLU A 46 -9.37 -6.04 -7.11
C GLU A 46 -8.44 -4.83 -6.94
N GLU A 47 -7.21 -5.09 -6.49
CA GLU A 47 -6.15 -4.10 -6.58
C GLU A 47 -5.91 -3.82 -8.07
N THR A 48 -6.24 -2.60 -8.50
CA THR A 48 -6.03 -2.21 -9.89
C THR A 48 -4.52 -2.07 -10.15
N LEU A 49 -4.11 -2.20 -11.42
CA LEU A 49 -2.70 -1.92 -11.79
C LEU A 49 -2.25 -0.54 -11.33
N VAL A 50 -3.15 0.44 -11.31
CA VAL A 50 -2.86 1.79 -10.84
C VAL A 50 -2.61 1.83 -9.35
N ASP A 51 -3.39 1.13 -8.54
CA ASP A 51 -3.21 1.09 -7.08
C ASP A 51 -1.89 0.41 -6.71
N LYS A 52 -1.60 -0.75 -7.33
CA LYS A 52 -0.33 -1.45 -7.19
C LYS A 52 0.85 -0.56 -7.63
N GLY A 53 0.71 0.10 -8.77
CA GLY A 53 1.71 1.03 -9.30
C GLY A 53 1.95 2.21 -8.38
N SER A 54 0.91 2.76 -7.75
CA SER A 54 1.00 3.84 -6.76
C SER A 54 1.84 3.42 -5.55
N ALA A 55 1.62 2.23 -5.00
CA ALA A 55 2.38 1.70 -3.87
C ALA A 55 3.86 1.52 -4.23
N LEU A 56 4.15 0.89 -5.37
CA LEU A 56 5.52 0.69 -5.87
C LEU A 56 6.23 2.01 -6.17
N PHE A 57 5.51 2.99 -6.71
CA PHE A 57 6.04 4.32 -7.00
C PHE A 57 6.41 5.07 -5.73
N ALA A 58 5.56 5.04 -4.72
CA ALA A 58 5.82 5.67 -3.44
C ALA A 58 7.08 5.12 -2.77
N GLU A 59 7.34 3.82 -2.90
CA GLU A 59 8.50 3.15 -2.32
C GLU A 59 9.79 3.40 -3.11
N GLY A 60 9.77 3.29 -4.45
CA GLY A 60 10.97 3.21 -5.26
C GLY A 60 11.25 4.43 -6.15
N CYS A 61 10.32 5.37 -6.32
CA CYS A 61 10.42 6.44 -7.32
C CYS A 61 10.23 7.83 -6.74
N SER A 62 9.38 7.95 -5.70
CA SER A 62 8.92 9.22 -5.17
C SER A 62 10.02 10.09 -4.57
N SER A 63 11.09 9.50 -4.04
CA SER A 63 12.23 10.23 -3.46
C SER A 63 12.90 11.16 -4.47
N CYS A 64 13.02 10.74 -5.75
CA CYS A 64 13.61 11.54 -6.81
C CYS A 64 12.56 12.28 -7.64
N HIS A 65 11.42 11.65 -7.94
CA HIS A 65 10.42 12.21 -8.83
C HIS A 65 9.29 12.97 -8.14
N GLY A 66 9.26 12.97 -6.80
CA GLY A 66 8.17 13.53 -6.00
C GLY A 66 6.95 12.60 -5.93
N LEU A 67 6.13 12.72 -4.88
CA LEU A 67 4.98 11.84 -4.63
C LEU A 67 3.94 11.83 -5.77
N ASN A 68 3.80 12.93 -6.48
CA ASN A 68 2.88 13.07 -7.61
C ASN A 68 3.63 13.17 -8.96
N GLY A 69 4.88 12.73 -9.03
CA GLY A 69 5.67 12.79 -10.24
C GLY A 69 6.01 14.21 -10.70
N GLN A 70 5.92 15.21 -9.83
CA GLN A 70 6.18 16.61 -10.15
C GLN A 70 7.66 16.93 -10.38
N GLY A 71 8.55 16.01 -10.02
CA GLY A 71 10.00 16.21 -10.02
C GLY A 71 10.53 16.83 -8.74
N THR A 72 11.84 16.74 -8.54
CA THR A 72 12.62 17.34 -7.44
C THR A 72 13.98 17.81 -7.97
N SER A 73 14.90 18.20 -7.09
CA SER A 73 16.31 18.43 -7.46
C SER A 73 17.03 17.18 -7.98
N ASP A 74 16.55 15.99 -7.59
CA ASP A 74 17.19 14.70 -7.81
C ASP A 74 16.59 13.93 -9.00
N GLY A 75 15.43 14.36 -9.51
CA GLY A 75 14.80 13.73 -10.66
C GLY A 75 13.78 14.63 -11.36
N PRO A 76 13.65 14.48 -12.69
CA PRO A 76 12.73 15.30 -13.48
C PRO A 76 11.28 14.99 -13.20
N THR A 77 10.38 15.89 -13.64
CA THR A 77 8.95 15.64 -13.67
C THR A 77 8.62 14.45 -14.56
N LEU A 78 7.60 13.69 -14.16
CA LEU A 78 7.05 12.58 -14.94
C LEU A 78 5.73 12.95 -15.64
N ALA A 79 5.28 14.18 -15.50
CA ALA A 79 4.10 14.66 -16.22
C ALA A 79 4.30 14.55 -17.74
N GLY A 80 3.42 13.82 -18.41
CA GLY A 80 3.48 13.64 -19.87
C GLY A 80 4.53 12.64 -20.38
N VAL A 81 5.25 11.95 -19.48
CA VAL A 81 6.24 10.94 -19.88
C VAL A 81 5.60 9.72 -20.53
N GLY A 82 4.41 9.33 -20.09
CA GLY A 82 3.62 8.24 -20.64
C GLY A 82 4.10 6.83 -20.27
N ALA A 83 3.20 5.87 -20.45
CA ALA A 83 3.41 4.47 -20.07
C ALA A 83 4.61 3.81 -20.80
N ALA A 84 4.78 4.07 -22.09
CA ALA A 84 5.83 3.44 -22.89
C ALA A 84 7.24 3.80 -22.40
N SER A 85 7.46 5.06 -22.04
CA SER A 85 8.76 5.50 -21.52
C SER A 85 9.07 4.90 -20.17
N VAL A 86 8.07 4.83 -19.29
CA VAL A 86 8.22 4.19 -17.97
C VAL A 86 8.52 2.70 -18.12
N HIS A 87 7.73 2.00 -18.94
CA HIS A 87 7.97 0.59 -19.23
C HIS A 87 9.41 0.35 -19.73
N PHE A 88 9.87 1.12 -20.69
CA PHE A 88 11.24 1.02 -21.21
C PHE A 88 12.30 1.25 -20.14
N GLN A 89 12.18 2.29 -19.35
CA GLN A 89 13.17 2.64 -18.32
C GLN A 89 13.25 1.60 -17.21
N VAL A 90 12.10 1.08 -16.79
CA VAL A 90 12.01 0.11 -15.69
C VAL A 90 12.36 -1.30 -16.16
N SER A 91 11.82 -1.77 -17.28
CA SER A 91 12.08 -3.11 -17.82
C SER A 91 13.54 -3.32 -18.24
N THR A 92 14.23 -2.25 -18.64
CA THR A 92 15.67 -2.31 -18.98
C THR A 92 16.57 -2.08 -17.76
N GLY A 93 16.00 -1.90 -16.57
CA GLY A 93 16.74 -1.68 -15.31
C GLY A 93 17.42 -0.32 -15.23
N ARG A 94 17.11 0.64 -16.13
CA ARG A 94 17.62 1.99 -16.01
C ARG A 94 17.08 2.71 -14.79
N MET A 95 15.78 2.51 -14.52
CA MET A 95 15.14 3.00 -13.29
C MET A 95 14.75 1.82 -12.38
N PRO A 96 14.76 2.03 -11.06
CA PRO A 96 15.26 3.22 -10.33
C PRO A 96 16.79 3.32 -10.37
N MET A 97 17.31 4.56 -10.34
CA MET A 97 18.75 4.80 -10.15
C MET A 97 19.14 4.66 -8.67
N ALA A 98 20.39 4.27 -8.41
CA ALA A 98 20.92 4.22 -7.05
C ALA A 98 21.28 5.62 -6.50
N ALA A 99 21.62 6.56 -7.39
CA ALA A 99 21.92 7.96 -7.08
C ALA A 99 21.62 8.83 -8.31
N PRO A 100 21.29 10.11 -8.13
CA PRO A 100 21.14 11.05 -9.24
C PRO A 100 22.42 11.13 -10.10
N GLY A 101 22.24 11.23 -11.42
CA GLY A 101 23.37 11.30 -12.35
C GLY A 101 22.95 11.61 -13.78
N ALA A 102 23.90 12.12 -14.59
CA ALA A 102 23.64 12.48 -15.97
C ALA A 102 23.45 11.26 -16.92
N GLN A 103 23.93 10.10 -16.53
CA GLN A 103 23.88 8.88 -17.34
C GLN A 103 23.09 7.79 -16.62
N VAL A 104 22.08 7.24 -17.30
CA VAL A 104 21.24 6.17 -16.81
C VAL A 104 21.70 4.86 -17.44
N MET A 105 22.58 4.15 -16.74
CA MET A 105 23.14 2.89 -17.21
C MET A 105 22.13 1.75 -17.09
N ARG A 106 22.09 0.87 -18.11
CA ARG A 106 21.31 -0.36 -18.06
C ARG A 106 21.86 -1.31 -17.00
N LYS A 107 21.01 -1.88 -16.18
CA LYS A 107 21.32 -2.91 -15.20
C LYS A 107 20.22 -3.96 -15.14
N LYS A 108 20.37 -4.96 -14.25
CA LYS A 108 19.29 -5.94 -14.02
C LYS A 108 18.04 -5.19 -13.52
N PRO A 109 16.86 -5.43 -14.11
CA PRO A 109 15.61 -4.85 -13.64
C PRO A 109 15.35 -5.16 -12.17
N SER A 110 14.85 -4.18 -11.44
CA SER A 110 14.46 -4.33 -10.03
C SER A 110 13.02 -4.82 -9.86
N TYR A 111 12.22 -4.68 -10.90
CA TYR A 111 10.80 -5.03 -10.94
C TYR A 111 10.56 -6.10 -12.01
N ASN A 112 9.58 -6.98 -11.75
CA ASN A 112 9.09 -7.93 -12.73
C ASN A 112 8.17 -7.24 -13.75
N GLU A 113 7.67 -7.98 -14.75
CA GLU A 113 6.84 -7.41 -15.83
C GLU A 113 5.51 -6.84 -15.31
N GLU A 114 4.83 -7.56 -14.39
CA GLU A 114 3.58 -7.11 -13.80
C GLU A 114 3.75 -5.81 -13.01
N GLU A 115 4.80 -5.73 -12.19
CA GLU A 115 5.15 -4.54 -11.44
C GLU A 115 5.55 -3.37 -12.36
N THR A 116 6.25 -3.66 -13.44
CA THR A 116 6.63 -2.68 -14.46
C THR A 116 5.39 -2.10 -15.16
N LEU A 117 4.43 -2.96 -15.52
CA LEU A 117 3.16 -2.53 -16.11
C LEU A 117 2.32 -1.72 -15.10
N ALA A 118 2.32 -2.10 -13.85
CA ALA A 118 1.64 -1.36 -12.79
C ALA A 118 2.24 0.06 -12.61
N LEU A 119 3.57 0.17 -12.54
CA LEU A 119 4.27 1.46 -12.49
C LEU A 119 3.97 2.31 -13.73
N ALA A 120 3.96 1.71 -14.92
CA ALA A 120 3.65 2.40 -16.18
C ALA A 120 2.20 2.92 -16.18
N ALA A 121 1.24 2.11 -15.70
CA ALA A 121 -0.17 2.50 -15.59
C ALA A 121 -0.37 3.66 -14.61
N TYR A 122 0.31 3.62 -13.46
CA TYR A 122 0.22 4.69 -12.48
C TYR A 122 0.81 6.01 -13.00
N VAL A 123 2.02 5.98 -13.56
CA VAL A 123 2.66 7.20 -14.08
C VAL A 123 1.90 7.79 -15.28
N ALA A 124 1.21 6.96 -16.07
CA ALA A 124 0.33 7.44 -17.13
C ALA A 124 -0.82 8.34 -16.62
N THR A 125 -1.19 8.24 -15.35
CA THR A 125 -2.19 9.13 -14.72
C THR A 125 -1.67 10.56 -14.49
N PHE A 126 -0.36 10.80 -14.55
CA PHE A 126 0.24 12.12 -14.35
C PHE A 126 0.13 13.05 -15.56
N GLY A 127 -0.39 12.59 -16.67
CA GLY A 127 -0.66 13.39 -17.85
C GLY A 127 -0.54 12.59 -19.15
N PRO A 128 -1.01 13.17 -20.27
CA PRO A 128 -0.98 12.50 -21.57
C PRO A 128 0.46 12.28 -22.06
N GLY A 129 0.73 11.06 -22.56
CA GLY A 129 2.03 10.68 -23.09
C GLY A 129 1.94 9.37 -23.89
N PRO A 130 3.06 8.88 -24.47
CA PRO A 130 3.08 7.69 -25.29
C PRO A 130 2.54 6.45 -24.54
N ALA A 131 1.59 5.74 -25.17
CA ALA A 131 1.13 4.45 -24.68
C ALA A 131 2.09 3.33 -25.07
N ILE A 132 2.09 2.22 -24.33
CA ILE A 132 2.79 0.99 -24.71
C ILE A 132 2.15 0.48 -26.01
N PRO A 133 2.93 0.20 -27.08
CA PRO A 133 2.39 -0.34 -28.32
C PRO A 133 1.68 -1.67 -28.09
N SER A 134 0.51 -1.84 -28.68
CA SER A 134 -0.15 -3.16 -28.77
C SER A 134 0.55 -3.98 -29.85
N GLU A 135 0.93 -5.22 -29.53
CA GLU A 135 1.39 -6.20 -30.51
C GLU A 135 0.24 -6.71 -31.38
#